data_af17a72b3b0e0dd7d65d26751cf1d614
#
_entry.id   af17a72b3b0e0dd7d65d26751cf1d614
#
_cell.length_a   1.000
_cell.length_b   1.000
_cell.length_c   1.000
_cell.angle_alpha   90.00
_cell.angle_beta   90.00
_cell.angle_gamma   90.00
#
_symmetry.space_group_name_H-M   'P 1'
#
loop_
_entity.id
_entity.type
_entity.pdbx_description
1 polymer ?
#
loop_
_entity_poly.entity_id
_entity_poly.type
_entity_poly.pdbx_seq_one_letter_code
_entity_poly.pdbx_strand_id
1 'polypeptide(L)'
;MNPEVIITNMKKRYSGVSGTINALLPVQAKTLSIGFVGTDLPGAQLAQTNHPERFSYLSVWQAIWISRKRLPNGQPRIWHVRRDPEMMLTIFLRDVLRFPIKIVFTSAAKHRHSWFPRWLISKMDGVISTTPEAASFVPNTTRVVPHGISLERFSPPEDKLTIWRRTGLPGKYGIGTFGRVRPDKGMDIFVEAMIQLLPEFPDYTAVIAGLCTPQFAGFQKQLEQKIAAAGLSERIVFLGVIDADTVADWYQNVLITVACPRYEPFGLTPLEGMACGCAVVASDTGAFRTIVDEGKTGYVVPTDSGEELAKAIRQLMDATLAIAMGKQGRERVAAQFTVDTEAGGIAAVYASVWQD
;
A
#
# COMPACT_ATOMS: atom_id res chain seq x y z
N MET A 1 -23.91 7.57 19.01
CA MET A 1 -23.40 8.15 17.77
C MET A 1 -24.27 7.75 16.60
N ASN A 2 -24.40 8.58 15.56
CA ASN A 2 -25.17 8.29 14.35
C ASN A 2 -24.23 8.46 13.12
N PRO A 3 -23.39 7.46 12.77
CA PRO A 3 -22.36 7.60 11.76
C PRO A 3 -22.97 7.87 10.38
N GLU A 4 -22.31 8.76 9.63
CA GLU A 4 -22.67 9.12 8.26
C GLU A 4 -22.18 8.08 7.25
N VAL A 5 -20.99 7.51 7.53
CA VAL A 5 -20.33 6.52 6.71
C VAL A 5 -20.06 5.25 7.51
N ILE A 6 -20.41 4.10 6.95
CA ILE A 6 -20.03 2.79 7.47
C ILE A 6 -18.91 2.24 6.61
N ILE A 7 -17.73 2.04 7.20
CA ILE A 7 -16.56 1.45 6.55
C ILE A 7 -16.47 -0.03 6.94
N THR A 8 -16.35 -0.91 5.95
CA THR A 8 -16.31 -2.35 6.19
C THR A 8 -14.92 -2.95 5.97
N ASN A 9 -14.53 -3.90 6.85
CA ASN A 9 -13.37 -4.77 6.71
C ASN A 9 -13.68 -6.14 7.34
N MET A 10 -14.63 -6.85 6.75
CA MET A 10 -15.20 -8.07 7.35
C MET A 10 -14.28 -9.28 7.28
N LYS A 11 -13.18 -9.24 6.52
CA LYS A 11 -12.22 -10.34 6.43
C LYS A 11 -11.30 -10.36 7.66
N LYS A 12 -11.26 -11.49 8.38
CA LYS A 12 -10.44 -11.66 9.59
C LYS A 12 -8.92 -11.60 9.33
N ARG A 13 -8.45 -12.07 8.14
CA ARG A 13 -7.03 -12.07 7.81
C ARG A 13 -6.59 -10.69 7.36
N TYR A 14 -5.53 -10.15 7.95
CA TYR A 14 -4.89 -8.90 7.53
C TYR A 14 -4.41 -8.98 6.06
N SER A 15 -4.64 -7.95 5.30
CA SER A 15 -4.34 -7.88 3.86
C SER A 15 -3.99 -6.43 3.47
N GLY A 16 -3.55 -6.21 2.24
CA GLY A 16 -3.32 -4.85 1.72
C GLY A 16 -4.52 -3.92 1.90
N VAL A 17 -5.74 -4.42 1.66
CA VAL A 17 -6.99 -3.68 1.94
C VAL A 17 -7.10 -3.29 3.40
N SER A 18 -6.75 -4.20 4.33
CA SER A 18 -6.76 -3.87 5.76
C SER A 18 -5.72 -2.79 6.10
N GLY A 19 -4.56 -2.84 5.45
CA GLY A 19 -3.49 -1.83 5.63
C GLY A 19 -3.91 -0.44 5.17
N THR A 20 -4.57 -0.31 4.02
CA THR A 20 -5.08 0.98 3.53
C THR A 20 -6.21 1.52 4.40
N ILE A 21 -7.14 0.68 4.85
CA ILE A 21 -8.19 1.07 5.80
C ILE A 21 -7.55 1.56 7.11
N ASN A 22 -6.58 0.81 7.64
CA ASN A 22 -5.86 1.14 8.87
C ASN A 22 -5.23 2.54 8.82
N ALA A 23 -4.64 2.92 7.70
CA ALA A 23 -4.04 4.24 7.52
C ALA A 23 -5.10 5.36 7.39
N LEU A 24 -6.24 5.08 6.75
CA LEU A 24 -7.28 6.07 6.44
C LEU A 24 -8.16 6.41 7.64
N LEU A 25 -8.50 5.44 8.49
CA LEU A 25 -9.49 5.65 9.56
C LEU A 25 -9.20 6.84 10.47
N PRO A 26 -7.95 7.04 10.99
CA PRO A 26 -7.66 8.19 11.85
C PRO A 26 -7.82 9.53 11.13
N VAL A 27 -7.49 9.58 9.84
CA VAL A 27 -7.56 10.80 9.03
C VAL A 27 -9.01 11.13 8.68
N GLN A 28 -9.78 10.15 8.26
CA GLN A 28 -11.20 10.34 7.93
C GLN A 28 -12.04 10.71 9.15
N ALA A 29 -11.73 10.16 10.34
CA ALA A 29 -12.42 10.48 11.58
C ALA A 29 -12.26 11.95 12.03
N LYS A 30 -11.25 12.68 11.50
CA LYS A 30 -11.11 14.13 11.76
C LYS A 30 -12.32 14.94 11.27
N THR A 31 -12.96 14.49 10.18
CA THR A 31 -14.02 15.28 9.51
C THR A 31 -15.33 14.53 9.34
N LEU A 32 -15.33 13.19 9.34
CA LEU A 32 -16.50 12.35 9.10
C LEU A 32 -16.91 11.59 10.35
N SER A 33 -18.21 11.38 10.51
CA SER A 33 -18.73 10.46 11.51
C SER A 33 -18.75 9.03 10.96
N ILE A 34 -17.89 8.15 11.51
CA ILE A 34 -17.61 6.82 10.98
C ILE A 34 -18.10 5.72 11.91
N GLY A 35 -18.85 4.77 11.37
CA GLY A 35 -19.09 3.46 11.96
C GLY A 35 -18.17 2.43 11.31
N PHE A 36 -17.31 1.79 12.07
CA PHE A 36 -16.40 0.77 11.54
C PHE A 36 -16.91 -0.64 11.85
N VAL A 37 -17.05 -1.45 10.79
CA VAL A 37 -17.47 -2.85 10.87
C VAL A 37 -16.33 -3.75 10.40
N GLY A 38 -15.62 -4.36 11.32
CA GLY A 38 -14.49 -5.20 10.95
C GLY A 38 -13.72 -5.75 12.14
N THR A 39 -12.61 -6.41 11.83
CA THR A 39 -11.62 -6.82 12.84
C THR A 39 -10.89 -5.59 13.36
N ASP A 40 -10.46 -5.66 14.60
CA ASP A 40 -9.70 -4.60 15.23
C ASP A 40 -8.41 -4.26 14.46
N LEU A 41 -8.16 -2.96 14.31
CA LEU A 41 -7.00 -2.41 13.61
C LEU A 41 -6.39 -1.30 14.46
N PRO A 42 -5.05 -1.17 14.53
CA PRO A 42 -4.39 -0.07 15.25
C PRO A 42 -4.92 1.32 14.86
N GLY A 43 -5.15 1.56 13.57
CA GLY A 43 -5.72 2.83 13.11
C GLY A 43 -7.17 3.04 13.53
N ALA A 44 -7.96 1.97 13.73
CA ALA A 44 -9.30 2.07 14.26
C ALA A 44 -9.26 2.42 15.77
N GLN A 45 -8.33 1.83 16.52
CA GLN A 45 -8.09 2.18 17.92
C GLN A 45 -7.66 3.65 18.06
N LEU A 46 -6.73 4.11 17.20
CA LEU A 46 -6.27 5.49 17.15
C LEU A 46 -7.42 6.45 16.80
N ALA A 47 -8.27 6.12 15.83
CA ALA A 47 -9.44 6.90 15.48
C ALA A 47 -10.44 6.98 16.64
N GLN A 48 -10.67 5.88 17.35
CA GLN A 48 -11.54 5.85 18.54
C GLN A 48 -10.98 6.68 19.70
N THR A 49 -9.66 6.65 19.90
CA THR A 49 -9.00 7.40 20.98
C THR A 49 -9.01 8.90 20.69
N ASN A 50 -8.69 9.31 19.46
CA ASN A 50 -8.54 10.72 19.09
C ASN A 50 -9.88 11.41 18.76
N HIS A 51 -10.87 10.65 18.29
CA HIS A 51 -12.16 11.18 17.82
C HIS A 51 -13.34 10.32 18.31
N PRO A 52 -13.49 10.10 19.65
CA PRO A 52 -14.55 9.23 20.20
C PRO A 52 -15.95 9.72 19.86
N GLU A 53 -16.13 11.02 19.58
CA GLU A 53 -17.39 11.63 19.17
C GLU A 53 -17.73 11.38 17.68
N ARG A 54 -16.76 10.99 16.87
CA ARG A 54 -16.91 10.76 15.41
C ARG A 54 -16.62 9.35 14.97
N PHE A 55 -16.07 8.51 15.83
CA PHE A 55 -15.73 7.13 15.48
C PHE A 55 -16.36 6.14 16.46
N SER A 56 -16.92 5.04 15.92
CA SER A 56 -17.42 3.93 16.73
C SER A 56 -17.23 2.59 16.05
N TYR A 57 -16.87 1.58 16.82
CA TYR A 57 -16.97 0.19 16.39
C TYR A 57 -18.44 -0.23 16.37
N LEU A 58 -18.83 -0.91 15.31
CA LEU A 58 -20.18 -1.47 15.16
C LEU A 58 -20.09 -2.97 14.84
N SER A 59 -20.97 -3.74 15.42
CA SER A 59 -21.29 -5.07 14.88
C SER A 59 -22.04 -4.92 13.55
N VAL A 60 -22.01 -5.96 12.71
CA VAL A 60 -22.78 -5.96 11.45
C VAL A 60 -24.28 -5.71 11.72
N TRP A 61 -24.82 -6.28 12.78
CA TRP A 61 -26.22 -6.12 13.16
C TRP A 61 -26.56 -4.68 13.62
N GLN A 62 -25.68 -4.05 14.35
CA GLN A 62 -25.84 -2.63 14.73
C GLN A 62 -25.79 -1.73 13.48
N ALA A 63 -24.84 -1.96 12.58
CA ALA A 63 -24.76 -1.22 11.33
C ALA A 63 -26.01 -1.39 10.45
N ILE A 64 -26.55 -2.61 10.34
CA ILE A 64 -27.83 -2.87 9.65
C ILE A 64 -28.97 -2.15 10.33
N TRP A 65 -29.05 -2.23 11.66
CA TRP A 65 -30.15 -1.61 12.41
C TRP A 65 -30.23 -0.10 12.22
N ILE A 66 -29.10 0.62 12.36
CA ILE A 66 -29.05 2.08 12.18
C ILE A 66 -29.26 2.51 10.73
N SER A 67 -29.03 1.63 9.77
CA SER A 67 -29.20 1.89 8.33
C SER A 67 -30.65 1.85 7.85
N ARG A 68 -31.59 1.44 8.70
CA ARG A 68 -33.04 1.45 8.41
C ARG A 68 -33.62 2.85 8.30
N LYS A 69 -32.93 3.86 8.83
CA LYS A 69 -33.38 5.26 8.85
C LYS A 69 -32.34 6.15 8.21
N ARG A 70 -32.81 7.21 7.56
CA ARG A 70 -31.94 8.31 7.09
C ARG A 70 -31.22 8.98 8.26
N LEU A 71 -30.16 9.70 7.93
CA LEU A 71 -29.48 10.59 8.87
C LEU A 71 -30.41 11.73 9.34
N PRO A 72 -30.12 12.39 10.46
CA PRO A 72 -30.93 13.51 10.94
C PRO A 72 -31.09 14.67 9.95
N ASN A 73 -30.09 14.85 9.06
CA ASN A 73 -30.11 15.83 7.98
C ASN A 73 -30.88 15.35 6.72
N GLY A 74 -31.55 14.20 6.78
CA GLY A 74 -32.31 13.62 5.68
C GLY A 74 -31.50 12.83 4.64
N GLN A 75 -30.17 12.87 4.71
CA GLN A 75 -29.30 12.16 3.77
C GLN A 75 -29.32 10.65 4.02
N PRO A 76 -29.09 9.82 2.95
CA PRO A 76 -28.85 8.40 3.10
C PRO A 76 -27.47 8.14 3.72
N ARG A 77 -27.35 7.05 4.48
CA ARG A 77 -26.05 6.63 5.03
C ARG A 77 -25.24 5.98 3.92
N ILE A 78 -23.91 6.26 3.86
CA ILE A 78 -23.01 5.61 2.92
C ILE A 78 -22.43 4.36 3.56
N TRP A 79 -22.40 3.26 2.81
CA TRP A 79 -21.60 2.07 3.09
C TRP A 79 -20.43 2.03 2.12
N HIS A 80 -19.21 2.13 2.65
CA HIS A 80 -17.98 2.01 1.86
C HIS A 80 -17.43 0.60 1.96
N VAL A 81 -17.58 -0.14 0.88
CA VAL A 81 -17.25 -1.57 0.77
C VAL A 81 -16.04 -1.79 -0.14
N ARG A 82 -15.34 -2.91 0.05
CA ARG A 82 -14.13 -3.24 -0.71
C ARG A 82 -14.06 -4.69 -1.20
N ARG A 83 -15.11 -5.49 -0.94
CA ARG A 83 -15.15 -6.93 -1.29
C ARG A 83 -16.54 -7.37 -1.72
N ASP A 84 -16.58 -8.43 -2.54
CA ASP A 84 -17.83 -8.98 -3.07
C ASP A 84 -18.88 -9.32 -1.99
N PRO A 85 -18.55 -10.00 -0.86
CA PRO A 85 -19.55 -10.28 0.17
C PRO A 85 -20.14 -9.02 0.81
N GLU A 86 -19.32 -7.96 0.93
CA GLU A 86 -19.76 -6.67 1.46
C GLU A 86 -20.69 -5.97 0.46
N MET A 87 -20.36 -6.01 -0.84
CA MET A 87 -21.24 -5.52 -1.91
C MET A 87 -22.58 -6.27 -1.93
N MET A 88 -22.55 -7.61 -1.87
CA MET A 88 -23.77 -8.42 -1.85
C MET A 88 -24.69 -8.08 -0.69
N LEU A 89 -24.12 -7.95 0.52
CA LEU A 89 -24.89 -7.56 1.71
C LEU A 89 -25.55 -6.18 1.50
N THR A 90 -24.80 -5.19 1.06
CA THR A 90 -25.30 -3.82 0.93
C THR A 90 -26.31 -3.67 -0.20
N ILE A 91 -26.14 -4.38 -1.32
CA ILE A 91 -27.14 -4.45 -2.40
C ILE A 91 -28.44 -5.06 -1.86
N PHE A 92 -28.37 -6.17 -1.10
CA PHE A 92 -29.56 -6.77 -0.50
C PHE A 92 -30.28 -5.80 0.45
N LEU A 93 -29.55 -5.07 1.30
CA LEU A 93 -30.14 -4.07 2.19
C LEU A 93 -30.84 -2.94 1.42
N ARG A 94 -30.22 -2.43 0.36
CA ARG A 94 -30.75 -1.30 -0.41
C ARG A 94 -31.88 -1.73 -1.35
N ASP A 95 -31.64 -2.76 -2.17
CA ASP A 95 -32.52 -3.08 -3.32
C ASP A 95 -33.67 -4.02 -2.91
N VAL A 96 -33.45 -4.91 -1.93
CA VAL A 96 -34.47 -5.86 -1.46
C VAL A 96 -35.20 -5.32 -0.22
N LEU A 97 -34.46 -4.92 0.82
CA LEU A 97 -35.07 -4.41 2.05
C LEU A 97 -35.38 -2.89 1.98
N ARG A 98 -35.00 -2.22 0.88
CA ARG A 98 -35.28 -0.80 0.61
C ARG A 98 -34.77 0.15 1.69
N PHE A 99 -33.61 -0.17 2.26
CA PHE A 99 -32.99 0.73 3.23
C PHE A 99 -32.46 1.99 2.53
N PRO A 100 -32.58 3.17 3.16
CA PRO A 100 -32.11 4.42 2.61
C PRO A 100 -30.59 4.54 2.77
N ILE A 101 -29.86 3.74 2.02
CA ILE A 101 -28.39 3.73 2.00
C ILE A 101 -27.85 3.96 0.59
N LYS A 102 -26.64 4.47 0.49
CA LYS A 102 -25.82 4.56 -0.72
C LYS A 102 -24.59 3.67 -0.56
N ILE A 103 -24.07 3.14 -1.67
CA ILE A 103 -22.98 2.16 -1.65
C ILE A 103 -21.80 2.72 -2.45
N VAL A 104 -20.65 2.90 -1.80
CA VAL A 104 -19.39 3.27 -2.45
C VAL A 104 -18.45 2.07 -2.41
N PHE A 105 -17.79 1.79 -3.53
CA PHE A 105 -16.85 0.69 -3.67
C PHE A 105 -15.47 1.21 -4.08
N THR A 106 -14.40 0.72 -3.44
CA THR A 106 -13.02 0.96 -3.88
C THR A 106 -12.43 -0.28 -4.53
N SER A 107 -11.94 -0.11 -5.76
CA SER A 107 -11.31 -1.14 -6.59
C SER A 107 -9.83 -0.86 -6.83
N ALA A 108 -9.00 -1.88 -6.62
CA ALA A 108 -7.62 -1.95 -7.09
C ALA A 108 -7.50 -3.06 -8.16
N ALA A 109 -8.40 -3.02 -9.15
CA ALA A 109 -8.45 -4.03 -10.21
C ALA A 109 -7.19 -4.00 -11.06
N LYS A 110 -6.65 -5.17 -11.38
CA LYS A 110 -5.46 -5.34 -12.24
C LYS A 110 -5.78 -6.06 -13.56
N HIS A 111 -7.00 -6.54 -13.69
CA HIS A 111 -7.54 -7.16 -14.89
C HIS A 111 -9.06 -7.05 -14.86
N ARG A 112 -9.66 -7.27 -16.01
CA ARG A 112 -11.12 -7.26 -16.14
C ARG A 112 -11.74 -8.37 -15.30
N HIS A 113 -12.57 -8.01 -14.35
CA HIS A 113 -13.31 -8.95 -13.52
C HIS A 113 -14.24 -9.85 -14.37
N SER A 114 -14.55 -11.04 -13.85
CA SER A 114 -15.62 -11.89 -14.40
C SER A 114 -16.97 -11.18 -14.33
N TRP A 115 -18.00 -11.77 -14.97
CA TRP A 115 -19.31 -11.12 -15.09
C TRP A 115 -19.95 -10.76 -13.73
N PHE A 116 -19.82 -11.62 -12.73
CA PHE A 116 -20.51 -11.44 -11.46
C PHE A 116 -19.97 -10.27 -10.61
N PRO A 117 -18.68 -10.15 -10.32
CA PRO A 117 -18.13 -8.93 -9.68
C PRO A 117 -18.43 -7.65 -10.49
N ARG A 118 -18.38 -7.71 -11.82
CA ARG A 118 -18.73 -6.56 -12.66
C ARG A 118 -20.19 -6.15 -12.50
N TRP A 119 -21.11 -7.14 -12.41
CA TRP A 119 -22.51 -6.86 -12.13
C TRP A 119 -22.69 -6.25 -10.73
N LEU A 120 -22.00 -6.75 -9.69
CA LEU A 120 -22.02 -6.13 -8.37
C LEU A 120 -21.55 -4.68 -8.42
N ILE A 121 -20.41 -4.42 -9.07
CA ILE A 121 -19.83 -3.08 -9.20
C ILE A 121 -20.78 -2.13 -9.94
N SER A 122 -21.49 -2.61 -10.98
CA SER A 122 -22.48 -1.80 -11.71
C SER A 122 -23.67 -1.32 -10.86
N LYS A 123 -23.89 -1.93 -9.69
CA LYS A 123 -24.93 -1.53 -8.73
C LYS A 123 -24.46 -0.52 -7.68
N MET A 124 -23.20 -0.12 -7.70
CA MET A 124 -22.67 0.86 -6.74
C MET A 124 -23.11 2.27 -7.10
N ASP A 125 -23.37 3.09 -6.10
CA ASP A 125 -23.70 4.52 -6.29
C ASP A 125 -22.43 5.35 -6.57
N GLY A 126 -21.29 4.91 -6.06
CA GLY A 126 -19.97 5.50 -6.36
C GLY A 126 -18.89 4.44 -6.46
N VAL A 127 -18.00 4.58 -7.42
CA VAL A 127 -16.86 3.67 -7.63
C VAL A 127 -15.56 4.45 -7.64
N ILE A 128 -14.67 4.08 -6.73
CA ILE A 128 -13.31 4.61 -6.64
C ILE A 128 -12.36 3.60 -7.25
N SER A 129 -11.53 4.00 -8.19
CA SER A 129 -10.41 3.20 -8.69
C SER A 129 -9.09 3.75 -8.18
N THR A 130 -8.16 2.88 -7.79
CA THR A 130 -6.89 3.33 -7.18
C THR A 130 -5.85 3.79 -8.20
N THR A 131 -6.03 3.44 -9.48
CA THR A 131 -5.17 3.88 -10.59
C THR A 131 -5.99 4.11 -11.85
N PRO A 132 -5.48 4.90 -12.83
CA PRO A 132 -6.11 5.01 -14.15
C PRO A 132 -6.26 3.65 -14.84
N GLU A 133 -5.28 2.75 -14.69
CA GLU A 133 -5.34 1.39 -15.22
C GLU A 133 -6.48 0.60 -14.56
N ALA A 134 -6.59 0.63 -13.22
CA ALA A 134 -7.69 -0.01 -12.51
C ALA A 134 -9.06 0.52 -12.97
N ALA A 135 -9.15 1.82 -13.27
CA ALA A 135 -10.37 2.44 -13.80
C ALA A 135 -10.79 1.88 -15.17
N SER A 136 -9.81 1.50 -16.02
CA SER A 136 -10.10 0.91 -17.34
C SER A 136 -10.75 -0.48 -17.26
N PHE A 137 -10.55 -1.18 -16.15
CA PHE A 137 -11.11 -2.52 -15.91
C PHE A 137 -12.48 -2.52 -15.21
N VAL A 138 -12.84 -1.39 -14.62
CA VAL A 138 -14.03 -1.26 -13.75
C VAL A 138 -15.07 -0.36 -14.39
N PRO A 139 -16.33 -0.83 -14.54
CA PRO A 139 -17.39 0.01 -15.07
C PRO A 139 -17.72 1.15 -14.10
N ASN A 140 -18.08 2.31 -14.66
CA ASN A 140 -18.63 3.45 -13.91
C ASN A 140 -17.71 3.99 -12.81
N THR A 141 -16.39 4.04 -13.04
CA THR A 141 -15.48 4.72 -12.12
C THR A 141 -15.88 6.19 -11.95
N THR A 142 -16.25 6.57 -10.74
CA THR A 142 -16.60 7.95 -10.38
C THR A 142 -15.34 8.81 -10.29
N ARG A 143 -14.28 8.27 -9.66
CA ARG A 143 -13.02 8.98 -9.49
C ARG A 143 -11.85 8.02 -9.32
N VAL A 144 -10.68 8.43 -9.82
CA VAL A 144 -9.41 7.79 -9.50
C VAL A 144 -8.84 8.46 -8.25
N VAL A 145 -8.63 7.66 -7.19
CA VAL A 145 -8.05 8.10 -5.93
C VAL A 145 -6.93 7.13 -5.56
N PRO A 146 -5.67 7.49 -5.79
CA PRO A 146 -4.52 6.66 -5.42
C PRO A 146 -4.44 6.44 -3.91
N HIS A 147 -3.89 5.29 -3.51
CA HIS A 147 -3.54 5.09 -2.11
C HIS A 147 -2.44 6.04 -1.67
N GLY A 148 -2.53 6.50 -0.45
CA GLY A 148 -1.58 7.40 0.18
C GLY A 148 -0.77 6.74 1.30
N ILE A 149 0.28 7.44 1.70
CA ILE A 149 1.18 7.05 2.80
C ILE A 149 1.20 8.14 3.88
N SER A 150 1.38 7.73 5.16
CA SER A 150 1.57 8.67 6.26
C SER A 150 2.98 9.24 6.22
N LEU A 151 3.10 10.53 5.98
CA LEU A 151 4.38 11.25 5.98
C LEU A 151 4.95 11.45 7.39
N GLU A 152 4.13 11.35 8.41
CA GLU A 152 4.55 11.38 9.80
C GLU A 152 5.27 10.07 10.18
N ARG A 153 4.71 8.95 9.74
CA ARG A 153 5.27 7.62 9.99
C ARG A 153 6.48 7.32 9.11
N PHE A 154 6.40 7.65 7.82
CA PHE A 154 7.47 7.46 6.84
C PHE A 154 8.11 8.81 6.53
N SER A 155 9.21 9.10 7.17
CA SER A 155 9.95 10.36 7.03
C SER A 155 11.43 10.08 6.78
N PRO A 156 12.14 10.93 6.04
CA PRO A 156 13.56 10.76 5.84
C PRO A 156 14.31 10.97 7.17
N PRO A 157 15.46 10.32 7.36
CA PRO A 157 16.36 10.63 8.47
C PRO A 157 17.03 12.01 8.25
N GLU A 158 17.62 12.56 9.30
CA GLU A 158 18.40 13.81 9.21
C GLU A 158 19.57 13.69 8.22
N ASP A 159 20.27 12.55 8.25
CA ASP A 159 21.37 12.26 7.34
C ASP A 159 21.27 10.87 6.73
N LYS A 160 20.88 10.84 5.46
CA LYS A 160 20.70 9.63 4.67
C LYS A 160 22.00 8.91 4.35
N LEU A 161 23.14 9.63 4.37
CA LEU A 161 24.46 9.06 4.05
C LEU A 161 25.08 8.28 5.21
N THR A 162 24.77 8.66 6.44
CA THR A 162 25.41 8.06 7.63
C THR A 162 24.51 7.12 8.42
N ILE A 163 23.18 7.16 8.16
CA ILE A 163 22.18 6.42 8.92
C ILE A 163 22.41 4.90 8.87
N TRP A 164 22.95 4.37 7.76
CA TRP A 164 23.19 2.93 7.58
C TRP A 164 24.03 2.31 8.71
N ARG A 165 24.96 3.07 9.27
CA ARG A 165 25.84 2.62 10.37
C ARG A 165 25.07 2.12 11.59
N ARG A 166 23.85 2.60 11.80
CA ARG A 166 22.98 2.18 12.92
C ARG A 166 22.54 0.71 12.81
N THR A 167 22.58 0.14 11.62
CA THR A 167 22.19 -1.25 11.40
C THR A 167 23.24 -2.26 11.91
N GLY A 168 24.49 -1.84 12.04
CA GLY A 168 25.63 -2.72 12.35
C GLY A 168 26.03 -3.64 11.19
N LEU A 169 25.37 -3.53 10.03
CA LEU A 169 25.68 -4.32 8.84
C LEU A 169 26.86 -3.72 8.07
N PRO A 170 27.59 -4.54 7.27
CA PRO A 170 28.72 -4.08 6.46
C PRO A 170 28.35 -2.97 5.46
N GLY A 171 29.37 -2.27 4.96
CA GLY A 171 29.23 -1.23 3.96
C GLY A 171 28.86 0.14 4.54
N LYS A 172 28.55 1.07 3.65
CA LYS A 172 28.14 2.45 3.97
C LYS A 172 26.68 2.72 3.64
N TYR A 173 26.10 1.95 2.71
CA TYR A 173 24.78 2.18 2.15
C TYR A 173 23.97 0.89 2.08
N GLY A 174 22.67 0.99 2.30
CA GLY A 174 21.74 -0.11 2.18
C GLY A 174 20.92 -0.10 0.90
N ILE A 175 20.67 -1.29 0.36
CA ILE A 175 19.67 -1.54 -0.69
C ILE A 175 18.63 -2.46 -0.08
N GLY A 176 17.35 -2.06 -0.02
CA GLY A 176 16.31 -2.83 0.65
C GLY A 176 15.19 -3.27 -0.27
N THR A 177 14.75 -4.54 -0.11
CA THR A 177 13.47 -5.01 -0.64
C THR A 177 12.57 -5.44 0.51
N PHE A 178 11.29 -5.02 0.46
CA PHE A 178 10.34 -5.18 1.55
C PHE A 178 9.08 -5.90 1.07
N GLY A 179 8.79 -7.03 1.67
CA GLY A 179 7.63 -7.83 1.33
C GLY A 179 7.81 -9.31 1.68
N ARG A 180 6.74 -10.09 1.59
CA ARG A 180 6.80 -11.53 1.89
C ARG A 180 7.80 -12.23 0.98
N VAL A 181 8.62 -13.12 1.57
CA VAL A 181 9.60 -13.93 0.81
C VAL A 181 8.86 -15.03 0.05
N ARG A 182 8.64 -14.77 -1.25
CA ARG A 182 7.99 -15.72 -2.17
C ARG A 182 8.23 -15.32 -3.64
N PRO A 183 8.10 -16.25 -4.59
CA PRO A 183 8.48 -16.02 -6.01
C PRO A 183 7.75 -14.85 -6.67
N ASP A 184 6.45 -14.69 -6.42
CA ASP A 184 5.65 -13.59 -7.01
C ASP A 184 6.07 -12.19 -6.54
N LYS A 185 6.88 -12.11 -5.47
CA LYS A 185 7.47 -10.85 -4.99
C LYS A 185 8.85 -10.55 -5.59
N GLY A 186 9.38 -11.42 -6.47
CA GLY A 186 10.62 -11.18 -7.20
C GLY A 186 11.89 -11.24 -6.36
N MET A 187 11.86 -11.93 -5.20
CA MET A 187 13.02 -12.02 -4.32
C MET A 187 14.20 -12.72 -4.95
N ASP A 188 13.95 -13.66 -5.84
CA ASP A 188 14.96 -14.34 -6.67
C ASP A 188 15.65 -13.37 -7.65
N ILE A 189 14.88 -12.53 -8.33
CA ILE A 189 15.39 -11.51 -9.25
C ILE A 189 16.25 -10.50 -8.50
N PHE A 190 15.79 -10.07 -7.32
CA PHE A 190 16.55 -9.17 -6.46
C PHE A 190 17.88 -9.80 -6.03
N VAL A 191 17.87 -11.04 -5.54
CA VAL A 191 19.07 -11.75 -5.11
C VAL A 191 20.06 -11.91 -6.25
N GLU A 192 19.61 -12.30 -7.45
CA GLU A 192 20.44 -12.44 -8.63
C GLU A 192 21.10 -11.11 -9.03
N ALA A 193 20.33 -10.01 -9.03
CA ALA A 193 20.87 -8.67 -9.27
C ALA A 193 21.93 -8.27 -8.23
N MET A 194 21.69 -8.57 -6.94
CA MET A 194 22.64 -8.25 -5.87
C MET A 194 23.91 -9.10 -5.94
N ILE A 195 23.83 -10.38 -6.29
CA ILE A 195 24.99 -11.25 -6.52
C ILE A 195 25.87 -10.70 -7.64
N GLN A 196 25.26 -10.17 -8.69
CA GLN A 196 26.00 -9.56 -9.80
C GLN A 196 26.67 -8.24 -9.42
N LEU A 197 25.99 -7.39 -8.65
CA LEU A 197 26.42 -6.00 -8.42
C LEU A 197 27.36 -5.83 -7.22
N LEU A 198 27.08 -6.49 -6.10
CA LEU A 198 27.79 -6.21 -4.87
C LEU A 198 29.31 -6.48 -4.92
N PRO A 199 29.86 -7.44 -5.70
CA PRO A 199 31.32 -7.58 -5.83
C PRO A 199 32.01 -6.32 -6.35
N GLU A 200 31.35 -5.54 -7.22
CA GLU A 200 31.90 -4.30 -7.79
C GLU A 200 31.67 -3.08 -6.85
N PHE A 201 30.72 -3.17 -5.93
CA PHE A 201 30.30 -2.07 -5.04
C PHE A 201 30.47 -2.45 -3.55
N PRO A 202 31.70 -2.43 -3.00
CA PRO A 202 31.97 -2.89 -1.63
C PRO A 202 31.28 -2.04 -0.54
N ASP A 203 30.89 -0.81 -0.83
CA ASP A 203 30.22 0.08 0.10
C ASP A 203 28.72 -0.23 0.28
N TYR A 204 28.15 -1.17 -0.48
CA TYR A 204 26.72 -1.48 -0.44
C TYR A 204 26.43 -2.85 0.19
N THR A 205 25.34 -2.92 0.94
CA THR A 205 24.78 -4.17 1.49
C THR A 205 23.29 -4.23 1.19
N ALA A 206 22.81 -5.39 0.78
CA ALA A 206 21.41 -5.64 0.46
C ALA A 206 20.66 -6.28 1.62
N VAL A 207 19.42 -5.86 1.87
CA VAL A 207 18.56 -6.45 2.89
C VAL A 207 17.23 -6.89 2.30
N ILE A 208 16.72 -8.03 2.77
CA ILE A 208 15.44 -8.62 2.40
C ILE A 208 14.60 -8.71 3.66
N ALA A 209 13.53 -7.94 3.72
CA ALA A 209 12.66 -7.85 4.90
C ALA A 209 11.26 -8.38 4.60
N GLY A 210 10.82 -9.37 5.35
CA GLY A 210 9.45 -9.86 5.28
C GLY A 210 9.27 -11.31 5.69
N LEU A 211 8.01 -11.67 5.91
CA LEU A 211 7.62 -13.00 6.32
C LEU A 211 7.87 -14.04 5.21
N CYS A 212 8.63 -15.08 5.53
CA CYS A 212 8.63 -16.33 4.80
C CYS A 212 7.65 -17.31 5.47
N THR A 213 6.62 -17.72 4.75
CA THR A 213 5.70 -18.74 5.27
C THR A 213 6.28 -20.14 5.06
N PRO A 214 5.89 -21.18 5.87
CA PRO A 214 6.40 -22.53 5.74
C PRO A 214 6.32 -23.09 4.30
N GLN A 215 5.31 -22.70 3.53
CA GLN A 215 5.15 -23.06 2.14
C GLN A 215 6.34 -22.64 1.25
N PHE A 216 6.99 -21.53 1.58
CA PHE A 216 8.09 -20.95 0.80
C PHE A 216 9.46 -21.09 1.48
N ALA A 217 9.56 -21.84 2.57
CA ALA A 217 10.84 -22.06 3.27
C ALA A 217 11.90 -22.67 2.34
N GLY A 218 11.51 -23.61 1.45
CA GLY A 218 12.39 -24.19 0.44
C GLY A 218 12.91 -23.16 -0.56
N PHE A 219 12.06 -22.20 -0.98
CA PHE A 219 12.45 -21.10 -1.87
C PHE A 219 13.48 -20.18 -1.19
N GLN A 220 13.22 -19.75 0.05
CA GLN A 220 14.20 -18.95 0.80
C GLN A 220 15.54 -19.67 0.95
N LYS A 221 15.53 -20.96 1.34
CA LYS A 221 16.75 -21.77 1.46
C LYS A 221 17.55 -21.83 0.17
N GLN A 222 16.88 -21.94 -0.98
CA GLN A 222 17.58 -21.92 -2.28
C GLN A 222 18.27 -20.57 -2.53
N LEU A 223 17.64 -19.46 -2.16
CA LEU A 223 18.25 -18.12 -2.27
C LEU A 223 19.45 -17.98 -1.33
N GLU A 224 19.35 -18.41 -0.09
CA GLU A 224 20.44 -18.42 0.87
C GLU A 224 21.64 -19.26 0.38
N GLN A 225 21.38 -20.40 -0.25
CA GLN A 225 22.42 -21.23 -0.86
C GLN A 225 23.12 -20.53 -2.05
N LYS A 226 22.38 -19.85 -2.92
CA LYS A 226 22.95 -19.03 -4.00
C LYS A 226 23.84 -17.91 -3.45
N ILE A 227 23.39 -17.22 -2.42
CA ILE A 227 24.12 -16.14 -1.74
C ILE A 227 25.42 -16.67 -1.12
N ALA A 228 25.34 -17.80 -0.43
CA ALA A 228 26.52 -18.43 0.18
C ALA A 228 27.53 -18.92 -0.87
N ALA A 229 27.07 -19.52 -1.96
CA ALA A 229 27.93 -19.93 -3.08
C ALA A 229 28.65 -18.75 -3.75
N ALA A 230 28.04 -17.55 -3.73
CA ALA A 230 28.64 -16.31 -4.19
C ALA A 230 29.58 -15.65 -3.16
N GLY A 231 29.69 -16.15 -1.93
CA GLY A 231 30.49 -15.56 -0.85
C GLY A 231 29.91 -14.25 -0.29
N LEU A 232 28.60 -14.04 -0.42
CA LEU A 232 27.95 -12.76 -0.09
C LEU A 232 26.99 -12.86 1.12
N SER A 233 27.12 -13.88 1.98
CA SER A 233 26.23 -14.11 3.12
C SER A 233 26.16 -12.95 4.13
N GLU A 234 27.24 -12.18 4.27
CA GLU A 234 27.26 -10.98 5.12
C GLU A 234 26.73 -9.72 4.45
N ARG A 235 26.57 -9.76 3.13
CA ARG A 235 26.20 -8.60 2.31
C ARG A 235 24.85 -8.70 1.60
N ILE A 236 24.20 -9.85 1.66
CA ILE A 236 22.80 -10.05 1.24
C ILE A 236 22.10 -10.74 2.41
N VAL A 237 21.37 -9.97 3.20
CA VAL A 237 20.91 -10.39 4.53
C VAL A 237 19.39 -10.49 4.56
N PHE A 238 18.87 -11.65 4.96
CA PHE A 238 17.47 -11.81 5.30
C PHE A 238 17.20 -11.30 6.73
N LEU A 239 16.41 -10.25 6.87
CA LEU A 239 16.06 -9.68 8.18
C LEU A 239 14.89 -10.41 8.85
N GLY A 240 14.20 -11.29 8.11
CA GLY A 240 12.99 -11.95 8.60
C GLY A 240 11.81 -10.97 8.71
N VAL A 241 10.91 -11.25 9.65
CA VAL A 241 9.73 -10.41 9.92
C VAL A 241 10.16 -9.15 10.66
N ILE A 242 9.77 -8.01 10.12
CA ILE A 242 9.94 -6.70 10.78
C ILE A 242 8.57 -6.26 11.30
N ASP A 243 8.54 -5.80 12.52
CA ASP A 243 7.33 -5.26 13.12
C ASP A 243 6.83 -4.03 12.38
N ALA A 244 5.51 -3.88 12.34
CA ALA A 244 4.90 -2.76 11.65
C ALA A 244 5.42 -1.40 12.15
N ASP A 245 5.73 -1.28 13.43
CA ASP A 245 6.19 -0.02 14.03
C ASP A 245 7.63 0.34 13.67
N THR A 246 8.47 -0.66 13.34
CA THR A 246 9.90 -0.47 13.04
C THR A 246 10.22 -0.55 11.54
N VAL A 247 9.25 -0.89 10.70
CA VAL A 247 9.50 -0.99 9.24
C VAL A 247 9.93 0.35 8.63
N ALA A 248 9.43 1.47 9.15
CA ALA A 248 9.83 2.80 8.72
C ALA A 248 11.32 3.07 8.95
N ASP A 249 11.88 2.58 10.07
CA ASP A 249 13.32 2.71 10.38
C ASP A 249 14.18 2.02 9.33
N TRP A 250 13.75 0.86 8.84
CA TRP A 250 14.46 0.16 7.77
C TRP A 250 14.41 0.91 6.43
N TYR A 251 13.28 1.54 6.09
CA TYR A 251 13.24 2.43 4.93
C TYR A 251 14.12 3.67 5.11
N GLN A 252 14.23 4.18 6.34
CA GLN A 252 15.17 5.27 6.63
C GLN A 252 16.62 4.83 6.43
N ASN A 253 16.98 3.62 6.85
CA ASN A 253 18.35 3.12 6.79
C ASN A 253 18.83 2.84 5.36
N VAL A 254 17.96 2.39 4.45
CA VAL A 254 18.40 2.08 3.08
C VAL A 254 18.40 3.31 2.17
N LEU A 255 19.39 3.38 1.28
CA LEU A 255 19.51 4.45 0.29
C LEU A 255 18.62 4.19 -0.94
N ILE A 256 18.52 2.92 -1.31
CA ILE A 256 17.76 2.46 -2.48
C ILE A 256 16.70 1.46 -2.02
N THR A 257 15.46 1.69 -2.42
CA THR A 257 14.36 0.72 -2.25
C THR A 257 14.08 0.03 -3.56
N VAL A 258 14.07 -1.30 -3.56
CA VAL A 258 13.74 -2.12 -4.73
C VAL A 258 12.40 -2.82 -4.52
N ALA A 259 11.48 -2.61 -5.43
CA ALA A 259 10.18 -3.28 -5.46
C ALA A 259 10.01 -3.99 -6.81
N CYS A 260 10.33 -5.29 -6.86
CA CYS A 260 10.35 -6.06 -8.10
C CYS A 260 9.33 -7.22 -8.16
N PRO A 261 8.08 -7.06 -7.68
CA PRO A 261 7.10 -8.13 -7.77
C PRO A 261 6.71 -8.41 -9.23
N ARG A 262 6.44 -9.68 -9.53
CA ARG A 262 5.84 -10.12 -10.80
C ARG A 262 4.38 -9.73 -10.90
N TYR A 263 3.74 -9.61 -9.76
CA TYR A 263 2.34 -9.23 -9.65
C TYR A 263 2.08 -8.40 -8.38
N GLU A 264 1.53 -7.19 -8.57
CA GLU A 264 1.12 -6.30 -7.49
C GLU A 264 -0.16 -5.53 -7.88
N PRO A 265 -1.23 -5.52 -7.06
CA PRO A 265 -2.44 -4.75 -7.37
C PRO A 265 -2.22 -3.23 -7.35
N PHE A 266 -1.59 -2.70 -6.31
CA PHE A 266 -1.21 -1.28 -6.19
C PHE A 266 0.25 -1.15 -5.81
N GLY A 267 0.63 -1.63 -4.60
CA GLY A 267 1.98 -1.64 -4.06
C GLY A 267 2.37 -0.34 -3.36
N LEU A 268 2.48 -0.39 -2.03
CA LEU A 268 2.87 0.76 -1.22
C LEU A 268 4.39 0.90 -1.07
N THR A 269 5.15 -0.16 -1.32
CA THR A 269 6.60 -0.21 -1.11
C THR A 269 7.36 0.95 -1.77
N PRO A 270 7.12 1.33 -3.03
CA PRO A 270 7.76 2.51 -3.61
C PRO A 270 7.39 3.81 -2.88
N LEU A 271 6.13 3.97 -2.47
CA LEU A 271 5.71 5.16 -1.72
C LEU A 271 6.38 5.25 -0.35
N GLU A 272 6.48 4.11 0.37
CA GLU A 272 7.15 4.01 1.67
C GLU A 272 8.64 4.37 1.54
N GLY A 273 9.32 3.82 0.53
CA GLY A 273 10.71 4.16 0.23
C GLY A 273 10.91 5.63 -0.12
N MET A 274 10.14 6.16 -1.08
CA MET A 274 10.20 7.57 -1.49
C MET A 274 9.86 8.50 -0.32
N ALA A 275 8.89 8.15 0.53
CA ALA A 275 8.54 8.92 1.72
C ALA A 275 9.72 9.01 2.70
N CYS A 276 10.54 7.97 2.81
CA CYS A 276 11.77 7.95 3.60
C CYS A 276 13.01 8.50 2.86
N GLY A 277 12.83 9.10 1.67
CA GLY A 277 13.92 9.69 0.89
C GLY A 277 14.81 8.68 0.18
N CYS A 278 14.31 7.48 -0.13
CA CYS A 278 15.03 6.51 -0.96
C CYS A 278 14.82 6.79 -2.45
N ALA A 279 15.84 6.57 -3.25
CA ALA A 279 15.64 6.32 -4.68
C ALA A 279 14.96 4.96 -4.88
N VAL A 280 14.16 4.81 -5.92
CA VAL A 280 13.35 3.60 -6.13
C VAL A 280 13.67 2.92 -7.44
N VAL A 281 13.80 1.59 -7.43
CA VAL A 281 13.68 0.76 -8.63
C VAL A 281 12.46 -0.13 -8.47
N ALA A 282 11.55 -0.08 -9.42
CA ALA A 282 10.32 -0.85 -9.37
C ALA A 282 10.08 -1.64 -10.66
N SER A 283 9.45 -2.80 -10.58
CA SER A 283 8.99 -3.51 -11.78
C SER A 283 7.71 -2.88 -12.33
N ASP A 284 7.47 -3.04 -13.63
CA ASP A 284 6.29 -2.51 -14.32
C ASP A 284 5.02 -3.28 -13.96
N THR A 285 4.49 -3.01 -12.78
CA THR A 285 3.28 -3.67 -12.27
C THR A 285 2.54 -2.80 -11.26
N GLY A 286 1.24 -3.00 -11.10
CA GLY A 286 0.42 -2.21 -10.18
C GLY A 286 0.42 -0.73 -10.51
N ALA A 287 0.56 0.11 -9.48
CA ALA A 287 0.60 1.56 -9.62
C ALA A 287 2.02 2.12 -9.87
N PHE A 288 3.04 1.27 -10.08
CA PHE A 288 4.43 1.72 -10.00
C PHE A 288 4.81 2.75 -11.06
N ARG A 289 4.29 2.62 -12.31
CA ARG A 289 4.46 3.68 -13.33
C ARG A 289 3.75 4.99 -12.98
N THR A 290 2.70 4.96 -12.19
CA THR A 290 2.02 6.17 -11.72
C THR A 290 2.79 6.80 -10.55
N ILE A 291 3.40 5.98 -9.71
CA ILE A 291 4.12 6.39 -8.49
C ILE A 291 5.50 6.94 -8.84
N VAL A 292 6.29 6.17 -9.59
CA VAL A 292 7.68 6.48 -9.91
C VAL A 292 7.72 7.38 -11.17
N ASP A 293 8.33 8.55 -11.05
CA ASP A 293 8.62 9.43 -12.19
C ASP A 293 9.99 9.03 -12.75
N GLU A 294 9.96 8.41 -13.94
CA GLU A 294 11.12 7.80 -14.60
C GLU A 294 12.29 8.77 -14.74
N GLY A 295 13.45 8.38 -14.27
CA GLY A 295 14.67 9.20 -14.32
C GLY A 295 14.72 10.38 -13.34
N LYS A 296 13.64 10.63 -12.56
CA LYS A 296 13.58 11.71 -11.57
C LYS A 296 13.49 11.21 -10.14
N THR A 297 12.62 10.21 -9.88
CA THR A 297 12.44 9.66 -8.54
C THR A 297 12.94 8.22 -8.44
N GLY A 298 13.30 7.62 -9.56
CA GLY A 298 13.76 6.26 -9.70
C GLY A 298 13.56 5.73 -11.11
N TYR A 299 13.51 4.39 -11.23
CA TYR A 299 13.37 3.69 -12.50
C TYR A 299 12.27 2.62 -12.43
N VAL A 300 11.57 2.41 -13.55
CA VAL A 300 10.59 1.33 -13.71
C VAL A 300 11.08 0.38 -14.79
N VAL A 301 11.33 -0.87 -14.43
CA VAL A 301 11.87 -1.91 -15.30
C VAL A 301 10.80 -2.95 -15.65
N PRO A 302 10.95 -3.69 -16.76
CA PRO A 302 10.04 -4.78 -17.08
C PRO A 302 9.97 -5.82 -15.95
N THR A 303 8.78 -6.39 -15.74
CA THR A 303 8.62 -7.49 -14.79
C THR A 303 9.47 -8.69 -15.21
N ASP A 304 9.99 -9.43 -14.23
CA ASP A 304 10.76 -10.66 -14.43
C ASP A 304 12.08 -10.47 -15.22
N SER A 305 12.64 -9.26 -15.23
CA SER A 305 13.88 -8.93 -15.91
C SER A 305 14.98 -8.60 -14.90
N GLY A 306 15.80 -9.61 -14.55
CA GLY A 306 16.94 -9.44 -13.64
C GLY A 306 18.04 -8.53 -14.22
N GLU A 307 18.27 -8.58 -15.53
CA GLU A 307 19.25 -7.75 -16.22
C GLU A 307 18.89 -6.25 -16.15
N GLU A 308 17.66 -5.90 -16.54
CA GLU A 308 17.20 -4.50 -16.47
C GLU A 308 17.10 -4.01 -15.02
N LEU A 309 16.73 -4.89 -14.07
CA LEU A 309 16.75 -4.56 -12.66
C LEU A 309 18.17 -4.22 -12.18
N ALA A 310 19.14 -5.08 -12.48
CA ALA A 310 20.54 -4.86 -12.11
C ALA A 310 21.10 -3.58 -12.75
N LYS A 311 20.78 -3.32 -14.01
CA LYS A 311 21.19 -2.11 -14.73
C LYS A 311 20.63 -0.84 -14.12
N ALA A 312 19.36 -0.84 -13.73
CA ALA A 312 18.73 0.31 -13.07
C ALA A 312 19.29 0.54 -11.66
N ILE A 313 19.51 -0.54 -10.88
CA ILE A 313 20.13 -0.43 -9.55
C ILE A 313 21.54 0.10 -9.67
N ARG A 314 22.35 -0.37 -10.64
CA ARG A 314 23.72 0.09 -10.89
C ARG A 314 23.80 1.62 -11.04
N GLN A 315 22.84 2.24 -11.73
CA GLN A 315 22.83 3.69 -11.89
C GLN A 315 22.64 4.41 -10.53
N LEU A 316 21.82 3.83 -9.65
CA LEU A 316 21.55 4.39 -8.32
C LEU A 316 22.66 4.09 -7.29
N MET A 317 23.66 3.27 -7.64
CA MET A 317 24.84 3.07 -6.80
C MET A 317 25.81 4.27 -6.82
N ASP A 318 25.52 5.33 -7.56
CA ASP A 318 25.98 6.67 -7.29
C ASP A 318 25.13 7.27 -6.15
N ALA A 319 25.71 7.38 -4.96
CA ALA A 319 24.99 7.87 -3.78
C ALA A 319 24.48 9.31 -3.95
N THR A 320 25.17 10.15 -4.71
CA THR A 320 24.75 11.54 -5.00
C THR A 320 23.48 11.55 -5.83
N LEU A 321 23.44 10.73 -6.89
CA LEU A 321 22.25 10.57 -7.72
C LEU A 321 21.08 9.97 -6.92
N ALA A 322 21.35 8.92 -6.13
CA ALA A 322 20.31 8.28 -5.31
C ALA A 322 19.67 9.26 -4.31
N ILE A 323 20.47 10.10 -3.64
CA ILE A 323 19.95 11.12 -2.73
C ILE A 323 19.12 12.17 -3.47
N ALA A 324 19.58 12.64 -4.62
CA ALA A 324 18.84 13.62 -5.41
C ALA A 324 17.47 13.06 -5.84
N MET A 325 17.43 11.82 -6.34
CA MET A 325 16.18 11.14 -6.70
C MET A 325 15.29 10.85 -5.49
N GLY A 326 15.87 10.45 -4.36
CA GLY A 326 15.13 10.21 -3.12
C GLY A 326 14.46 11.48 -2.59
N LYS A 327 15.14 12.64 -2.68
CA LYS A 327 14.54 13.95 -2.34
C LYS A 327 13.35 14.28 -3.23
N GLN A 328 13.50 14.15 -4.55
CA GLN A 328 12.40 14.36 -5.49
C GLN A 328 11.25 13.36 -5.26
N GLY A 329 11.58 12.11 -4.90
CA GLY A 329 10.62 11.10 -4.50
C GLY A 329 9.78 11.54 -3.31
N ARG A 330 10.41 12.05 -2.25
CA ARG A 330 9.73 12.59 -1.07
C ARG A 330 8.80 13.75 -1.41
N GLU A 331 9.26 14.69 -2.24
CA GLU A 331 8.48 15.85 -2.69
C GLU A 331 7.25 15.39 -3.49
N ARG A 332 7.40 14.40 -4.38
CA ARG A 332 6.30 13.82 -5.14
C ARG A 332 5.27 13.14 -4.25
N VAL A 333 5.70 12.31 -3.28
CA VAL A 333 4.79 11.66 -2.32
C VAL A 333 4.04 12.70 -1.51
N ALA A 334 4.72 13.74 -1.02
CA ALA A 334 4.10 14.81 -0.24
C ALA A 334 3.03 15.58 -1.05
N ALA A 335 3.25 15.75 -2.34
CA ALA A 335 2.31 16.48 -3.21
C ALA A 335 1.09 15.65 -3.62
N GLN A 336 1.23 14.32 -3.80
CA GLN A 336 0.21 13.53 -4.53
C GLN A 336 -0.26 12.27 -3.81
N PHE A 337 0.52 11.70 -2.90
CA PHE A 337 0.29 10.36 -2.35
C PHE A 337 0.28 10.33 -0.83
N THR A 338 -0.31 11.33 -0.20
CA THR A 338 -0.52 11.34 1.26
C THR A 338 -1.85 10.69 1.62
N VAL A 339 -1.95 10.16 2.84
CA VAL A 339 -3.22 9.63 3.37
C VAL A 339 -4.29 10.73 3.41
N ASP A 340 -3.89 11.99 3.66
CA ASP A 340 -4.82 13.15 3.64
C ASP A 340 -5.36 13.40 2.22
N THR A 341 -4.52 13.31 1.20
CA THR A 341 -4.94 13.42 -0.21
C THR A 341 -5.90 12.30 -0.60
N GLU A 342 -5.62 11.05 -0.18
CA GLU A 342 -6.52 9.91 -0.40
C GLU A 342 -7.86 10.12 0.33
N ALA A 343 -7.82 10.51 1.60
CA ALA A 343 -9.02 10.77 2.39
C ALA A 343 -9.88 11.89 1.78
N GLY A 344 -9.25 12.97 1.33
CA GLY A 344 -9.93 14.08 0.63
C GLY A 344 -10.56 13.63 -0.69
N GLY A 345 -9.86 12.81 -1.48
CA GLY A 345 -10.38 12.22 -2.71
C GLY A 345 -11.61 11.33 -2.48
N ILE A 346 -11.56 10.50 -1.44
CA ILE A 346 -12.69 9.65 -1.01
C ILE A 346 -13.87 10.51 -0.53
N ALA A 347 -13.61 11.54 0.29
CA ALA A 347 -14.65 12.46 0.79
C ALA A 347 -15.37 13.20 -0.36
N ALA A 348 -14.65 13.57 -1.41
CA ALA A 348 -15.25 14.17 -2.60
C ALA A 348 -16.21 13.22 -3.33
N VAL A 349 -15.91 11.90 -3.36
CA VAL A 349 -16.84 10.89 -3.90
C VAL A 349 -18.05 10.75 -3.00
N TYR A 350 -17.90 10.76 -1.67
CA TYR A 350 -19.06 10.74 -0.77
C TYR A 350 -19.97 11.96 -0.99
N ALA A 351 -19.37 13.14 -1.13
CA ALA A 351 -20.12 14.37 -1.38
C ALA A 351 -20.94 14.30 -2.69
N SER A 352 -20.35 13.78 -3.79
CA SER A 352 -21.10 13.59 -5.05
C SER A 352 -22.24 12.60 -4.90
N VAL A 353 -22.00 11.47 -4.21
CA VAL A 353 -23.03 10.43 -3.98
C VAL A 353 -24.18 10.92 -3.11
N TRP A 354 -23.97 11.90 -2.24
CA TRP A 354 -25.04 12.52 -1.44
C TRP A 354 -25.86 13.55 -2.22
N GLN A 355 -25.30 14.12 -3.31
CA GLN A 355 -25.99 15.09 -4.17
C GLN A 355 -26.92 14.41 -5.19
N ASP A 356 -26.62 13.17 -5.59
CA ASP A 356 -27.44 12.31 -6.46
C ASP A 356 -28.62 11.67 -5.69
#